data_0f7e521b6d28467ddd1820f423b27fff
#
_entry.id   0f7e521b6d28467ddd1820f423b27fff
#
_cell.length_a   1.000
_cell.length_b   1.000
_cell.length_c   1.000
_cell.angle_alpha   90.00
_cell.angle_beta   90.00
_cell.angle_gamma   90.00
#
_symmetry.space_group_name_H-M   'P 1'
#
loop_
_entity.id
_entity.type
_entity.pdbx_description
1 polymer ?
#
loop_
_entity_poly.entity_id
_entity_poly.type
_entity_poly.pdbx_seq_one_letter_code
_entity_poly.pdbx_strand_id
1 'polypeptide(L)'
;MNSIVLDNTLPNVFLGRGDTKSDIWRQHVTLEKGKTYLVEASSGTGKSSLCSFIIGYRKDFDGSILFDGTDSRKLRASDWTQLRQRHISMLFQELRLFPELTAMENVEIKNSLTGFKTRKEIEGWFQALGIADKMQSPVRLLSFGQQQRVAMIRALVQPFDFLLADEPISHLDETNSRVMAAIMMEEAHRQGAGIVITSIGKHMDLPYDKTLCL
;
A
#
# COMPACT_ATOMS: atom_id res chain seq x y z
N MET A 1 9.11 -12.42 -4.01
CA MET A 1 9.69 -11.92 -2.73
C MET A 1 8.90 -12.51 -1.57
N ASN A 2 9.59 -13.08 -0.57
CA ASN A 2 8.93 -13.82 0.52
C ASN A 2 8.90 -13.02 1.83
N SER A 3 9.82 -12.08 2.02
CA SER A 3 9.90 -11.30 3.24
C SER A 3 10.44 -9.88 3.02
N ILE A 4 9.98 -8.99 3.90
CA ILE A 4 10.55 -7.65 4.11
C ILE A 4 10.99 -7.60 5.58
N VAL A 5 12.27 -7.36 5.83
CA VAL A 5 12.80 -7.25 7.19
C VAL A 5 13.17 -5.80 7.47
N LEU A 6 12.64 -5.28 8.56
CA LEU A 6 13.02 -3.99 9.14
C LEU A 6 13.96 -4.31 10.30
N ASP A 7 15.23 -3.95 10.18
CA ASP A 7 16.24 -4.27 11.20
C ASP A 7 16.82 -2.99 11.78
N ASN A 8 16.51 -2.71 13.05
CA ASN A 8 16.87 -1.49 13.76
C ASN A 8 16.52 -0.19 12.99
N THR A 9 15.50 -0.25 12.13
CA THR A 9 15.11 0.88 11.29
C THR A 9 14.54 2.01 12.13
N LEU A 10 15.01 3.25 11.90
CA LEU A 10 14.50 4.45 12.56
C LEU A 10 14.55 5.64 11.58
N PRO A 11 13.46 6.42 11.39
CA PRO A 11 13.53 7.66 10.62
C PRO A 11 14.54 8.64 11.24
N ASN A 12 15.38 9.27 10.41
CA ASN A 12 16.42 10.19 10.90
C ASN A 12 15.84 11.36 11.70
N VAL A 13 14.59 11.76 11.42
CA VAL A 13 13.88 12.82 12.18
C VAL A 13 13.61 12.41 13.63
N PHE A 14 13.72 11.14 13.98
CA PHE A 14 13.55 10.64 15.35
C PHE A 14 14.88 10.34 16.04
N LEU A 15 16.02 10.52 15.37
CA LEU A 15 17.33 10.43 16.01
C LEU A 15 17.42 11.49 17.14
N GLY A 16 17.85 11.03 18.33
CA GLY A 16 17.94 11.91 19.52
C GLY A 16 16.63 12.10 20.29
N ARG A 17 15.49 11.61 19.80
CA ARG A 17 14.29 11.47 20.64
C ARG A 17 14.48 10.25 21.55
N GLY A 18 14.11 10.40 22.83
CA GLY A 18 14.16 9.27 23.79
C GLY A 18 13.36 8.05 23.30
N ASP A 19 13.39 6.97 24.06
CA ASP A 19 12.75 5.70 23.71
C ASP A 19 11.32 5.90 23.17
N THR A 20 11.16 5.63 21.88
CA THR A 20 9.83 5.50 21.27
C THR A 20 9.35 4.08 21.55
N LYS A 21 8.29 3.93 22.36
CA LYS A 21 7.61 2.64 22.51
C LYS A 21 7.01 2.27 21.17
N SER A 22 7.72 1.51 20.39
CA SER A 22 7.31 1.07 19.05
C SER A 22 7.69 -0.39 18.85
N ASP A 23 6.78 -1.15 18.20
CA ASP A 23 7.05 -2.53 17.80
C ASP A 23 7.87 -2.61 16.51
N ILE A 24 8.11 -1.47 15.84
CA ILE A 24 8.80 -1.40 14.55
C ILE A 24 10.12 -0.63 14.66
N TRP A 25 10.07 0.61 15.22
CA TRP A 25 11.27 1.43 15.27
C TRP A 25 12.30 0.87 16.25
N ARG A 26 13.54 0.73 15.78
CA ARG A 26 14.66 0.10 16.51
C ARG A 26 14.42 -1.36 16.92
N GLN A 27 13.48 -2.03 16.26
CA GLN A 27 13.21 -3.44 16.47
C GLN A 27 13.66 -4.26 15.25
N HIS A 28 13.67 -5.58 15.42
CA HIS A 28 13.80 -6.53 14.31
C HIS A 28 12.41 -7.07 13.97
N VAL A 29 11.86 -6.63 12.83
CA VAL A 29 10.51 -7.01 12.40
C VAL A 29 10.58 -7.64 11.02
N THR A 30 10.00 -8.83 10.90
CA THR A 30 9.82 -9.51 9.62
C THR A 30 8.37 -9.46 9.20
N LEU A 31 8.12 -8.92 8.01
CA LEU A 31 6.84 -9.03 7.31
C LEU A 31 6.97 -10.17 6.32
N GLU A 32 6.06 -11.15 6.41
CA GLU A 32 6.07 -12.36 5.60
C GLU A 32 4.99 -12.31 4.52
N LYS A 33 5.30 -12.82 3.34
CA LYS A 33 4.33 -13.00 2.26
C LYS A 33 3.16 -13.88 2.72
N GLY A 34 1.94 -13.53 2.30
CA GLY A 34 0.72 -14.26 2.66
C GLY A 34 0.15 -13.90 4.05
N LYS A 35 0.77 -12.97 4.79
CA LYS A 35 0.31 -12.49 6.09
C LYS A 35 -0.29 -11.09 6.00
N THR A 36 -1.24 -10.81 6.88
CA THR A 36 -1.92 -9.51 6.98
C THR A 36 -1.52 -8.79 8.25
N TYR A 37 -0.95 -7.60 8.09
CA TYR A 37 -0.43 -6.77 9.17
C TYR A 37 -1.23 -5.48 9.31
N LEU A 38 -1.59 -5.15 10.55
CA LEU A 38 -2.05 -3.81 10.91
C LEU A 38 -0.92 -3.06 11.60
N VAL A 39 -0.60 -1.88 11.11
CA VAL A 39 0.34 -0.94 11.75
C VAL A 39 -0.47 0.21 12.33
N GLU A 40 -0.71 0.13 13.63
CA GLU A 40 -1.40 1.18 14.37
C GLU A 40 -0.43 2.28 14.78
N ALA A 41 -0.87 3.51 14.63
CA ALA A 41 -0.02 4.62 14.98
C ALA A 41 -0.82 5.91 15.22
N SER A 42 -0.32 6.74 16.11
CA SER A 42 -0.79 8.10 16.24
C SER A 42 -0.30 8.99 15.08
N SER A 43 -0.87 10.17 14.93
CA SER A 43 -0.36 11.13 13.94
C SER A 43 1.09 11.50 14.24
N GLY A 44 1.94 11.56 13.21
CA GLY A 44 3.33 11.97 13.35
C GLY A 44 4.31 10.91 13.84
N THR A 45 3.91 9.66 14.05
CA THR A 45 4.80 8.55 14.47
C THR A 45 5.58 7.90 13.35
N GLY A 46 5.36 8.31 12.09
CA GLY A 46 6.17 7.86 10.96
C GLY A 46 5.54 6.81 10.05
N LYS A 47 4.20 6.60 10.06
CA LYS A 47 3.49 5.65 9.17
C LYS A 47 3.84 5.81 7.70
N SER A 48 3.61 7.00 7.15
CA SER A 48 3.91 7.30 5.74
C SER A 48 5.41 7.25 5.44
N SER A 49 6.26 7.48 6.47
CA SER A 49 7.70 7.26 6.35
C SER A 49 8.02 5.79 6.21
N LEU A 50 7.41 4.91 7.01
CA LEU A 50 7.56 3.46 6.91
C LEU A 50 7.24 2.96 5.50
N CYS A 51 6.07 3.29 4.99
CA CYS A 51 5.68 2.94 3.62
C CYS A 51 6.66 3.50 2.58
N SER A 52 7.07 4.78 2.72
CA SER A 52 8.00 5.44 1.80
C SER A 52 9.40 4.82 1.83
N PHE A 53 9.86 4.32 2.98
CA PHE A 53 11.13 3.61 3.10
C PHE A 53 11.05 2.23 2.42
N ILE A 54 9.98 1.47 2.65
CA ILE A 54 9.81 0.14 2.05
C ILE A 54 9.76 0.24 0.51
N ILE A 55 9.07 1.23 -0.05
CA ILE A 55 9.01 1.40 -1.52
C ILE A 55 10.22 2.17 -2.09
N GLY A 56 11.17 2.59 -1.25
CA GLY A 56 12.40 3.28 -1.66
C GLY A 56 12.21 4.70 -2.16
N TYR A 57 11.14 5.39 -1.76
CA TYR A 57 10.93 6.82 -2.06
C TYR A 57 11.74 7.72 -1.13
N ARG A 58 11.96 7.27 0.10
CA ARG A 58 12.81 7.94 1.07
C ARG A 58 13.91 6.99 1.53
N LYS A 59 15.05 7.55 1.92
CA LYS A 59 16.24 6.82 2.37
C LYS A 59 16.84 7.41 3.65
N ASP A 60 16.15 8.37 4.24
CA ASP A 60 16.58 9.11 5.43
C ASP A 60 16.21 8.35 6.71
N PHE A 61 16.74 7.15 6.86
CA PHE A 61 16.60 6.29 8.04
C PHE A 61 17.92 5.65 8.43
N ASP A 62 18.05 5.36 9.71
CA ASP A 62 19.09 4.52 10.29
C ASP A 62 18.63 3.06 10.34
N GLY A 63 19.55 2.10 10.50
CA GLY A 63 19.25 0.68 10.43
C GLY A 63 19.22 0.15 9.00
N SER A 64 18.49 -0.92 8.73
CA SER A 64 18.40 -1.52 7.39
C SER A 64 17.01 -2.06 7.07
N ILE A 65 16.70 -2.08 5.77
CA ILE A 65 15.51 -2.75 5.22
C ILE A 65 16.00 -3.79 4.22
N LEU A 66 15.59 -5.04 4.44
CA LEU A 66 16.04 -6.17 3.64
C LEU A 66 14.87 -6.77 2.88
N PHE A 67 15.06 -7.09 1.60
CA PHE A 67 14.13 -7.83 0.74
C PHE A 67 14.74 -9.20 0.47
N ASP A 68 14.13 -10.26 1.01
CA ASP A 68 14.68 -11.63 0.96
C ASP A 68 16.19 -11.67 1.33
N GLY A 69 16.57 -10.93 2.39
CA GLY A 69 17.95 -10.82 2.87
C GLY A 69 18.84 -9.82 2.11
N THR A 70 18.38 -9.22 1.01
CA THR A 70 19.13 -8.19 0.27
C THR A 70 18.85 -6.81 0.82
N ASP A 71 19.88 -6.10 1.28
CA ASP A 71 19.74 -4.73 1.80
C ASP A 71 19.29 -3.76 0.69
N SER A 72 18.28 -2.97 1.00
CA SER A 72 17.68 -1.96 0.12
C SER A 72 18.71 -0.95 -0.43
N ARG A 73 19.78 -0.68 0.32
CA ARG A 73 20.88 0.22 -0.09
C ARG A 73 21.73 -0.34 -1.22
N LYS A 74 21.72 -1.67 -1.42
CA LYS A 74 22.46 -2.35 -2.50
C LYS A 74 21.67 -2.42 -3.80
N LEU A 75 20.37 -2.07 -3.77
CA LEU A 75 19.51 -2.12 -4.94
C LEU A 75 19.84 -0.97 -5.91
N ARG A 76 20.06 -1.33 -7.18
CA ARG A 76 20.22 -0.39 -8.29
C ARG A 76 18.86 0.17 -8.73
N ALA A 77 18.86 1.20 -9.55
CA ALA A 77 17.62 1.79 -10.08
C ALA A 77 16.73 0.77 -10.82
N SER A 78 17.34 -0.15 -11.58
CA SER A 78 16.63 -1.25 -12.27
C SER A 78 15.94 -2.19 -11.27
N ASP A 79 16.62 -2.53 -10.17
CA ASP A 79 16.09 -3.45 -9.15
C ASP A 79 14.90 -2.81 -8.43
N TRP A 80 14.98 -1.52 -8.10
CA TRP A 80 13.87 -0.74 -7.55
C TRP A 80 12.69 -0.64 -8.53
N THR A 81 12.95 -0.49 -9.82
CA THR A 81 11.89 -0.47 -10.84
C THR A 81 11.16 -1.80 -10.87
N GLN A 82 11.90 -2.91 -10.91
CA GLN A 82 11.33 -4.25 -10.91
C GLN A 82 10.55 -4.53 -9.62
N LEU A 83 11.11 -4.15 -8.46
CA LEU A 83 10.46 -4.30 -7.16
C LEU A 83 9.08 -3.62 -7.14
N ARG A 84 9.00 -2.36 -7.61
CA ARG A 84 7.76 -1.58 -7.65
C ARG A 84 6.78 -2.01 -8.75
N GLN A 85 7.25 -2.66 -9.80
CA GLN A 85 6.37 -3.15 -10.86
C GLN A 85 5.77 -4.52 -10.55
N ARG A 86 6.47 -5.38 -9.78
CA ARG A 86 6.13 -6.79 -9.68
C ARG A 86 6.04 -7.35 -8.26
N HIS A 87 6.60 -6.66 -7.26
CA HIS A 87 6.71 -7.23 -5.92
C HIS A 87 6.03 -6.40 -4.84
N ILE A 88 6.02 -5.07 -4.96
CA ILE A 88 5.37 -4.20 -3.98
C ILE A 88 4.40 -3.27 -4.68
N SER A 89 3.13 -3.37 -4.32
CA SER A 89 2.13 -2.38 -4.70
C SER A 89 1.84 -1.45 -3.52
N MET A 90 1.44 -0.22 -3.83
CA MET A 90 1.18 0.81 -2.82
C MET A 90 -0.09 1.59 -3.11
N LEU A 91 -0.99 1.63 -2.12
CA LEU A 91 -2.08 2.59 -2.04
C LEU A 91 -1.63 3.73 -1.11
N PHE A 92 -1.42 4.90 -1.70
CA PHE A 92 -0.96 6.09 -0.99
C PHE A 92 -2.10 6.82 -0.30
N GLN A 93 -1.84 7.43 0.85
CA GLN A 93 -2.80 8.28 1.56
C GLN A 93 -3.26 9.46 0.69
N GLU A 94 -2.33 10.12 -0.03
CA GLU A 94 -2.64 11.23 -0.95
C GLU A 94 -3.18 10.75 -2.32
N LEU A 95 -3.48 9.46 -2.47
CA LEU A 95 -4.00 8.77 -3.66
C LEU A 95 -3.11 8.87 -4.90
N ARG A 96 -2.42 9.99 -5.14
CA ARG A 96 -1.49 10.25 -6.27
C ARG A 96 -2.10 9.92 -7.63
N LEU A 97 -3.36 10.27 -7.82
CA LEU A 97 -4.05 10.16 -9.09
C LEU A 97 -3.71 11.35 -10.00
N PHE A 98 -3.83 11.16 -11.31
CA PHE A 98 -3.72 12.22 -12.30
C PHE A 98 -5.09 12.89 -12.46
N PRO A 99 -5.27 14.14 -12.01
CA PRO A 99 -6.60 14.77 -11.89
C PRO A 99 -7.30 14.97 -13.24
N GLU A 100 -6.52 15.19 -14.31
CA GLU A 100 -7.03 15.47 -15.66
C GLU A 100 -7.42 14.19 -16.43
N LEU A 101 -6.90 13.05 -16.00
CA LEU A 101 -7.22 11.78 -16.61
C LEU A 101 -8.50 11.20 -16.03
N THR A 102 -9.19 10.40 -16.82
CA THR A 102 -10.36 9.64 -16.36
C THR A 102 -9.98 8.62 -15.28
N ALA A 103 -10.98 8.13 -14.55
CA ALA A 103 -10.78 7.06 -13.58
C ALA A 103 -10.17 5.81 -14.24
N MET A 104 -10.65 5.42 -15.41
CA MET A 104 -10.12 4.28 -16.15
C MET A 104 -8.69 4.52 -16.63
N GLU A 105 -8.37 5.66 -17.20
CA GLU A 105 -7.00 5.98 -17.65
C GLU A 105 -6.00 5.95 -16.51
N ASN A 106 -6.38 6.44 -15.31
CA ASN A 106 -5.54 6.34 -14.13
C ASN A 106 -5.18 4.89 -13.76
N VAL A 107 -6.08 3.96 -13.97
CA VAL A 107 -5.88 2.53 -13.74
C VAL A 107 -5.06 1.91 -14.88
N GLU A 108 -5.40 2.24 -16.13
CA GLU A 108 -4.75 1.67 -17.33
C GLU A 108 -3.28 2.05 -17.43
N ILE A 109 -2.88 3.28 -17.07
CA ILE A 109 -1.46 3.68 -17.02
C ILE A 109 -0.65 2.69 -16.17
N LYS A 110 -1.18 2.30 -15.01
CA LYS A 110 -0.49 1.36 -14.15
C LYS A 110 -0.52 -0.07 -14.72
N ASN A 111 -1.68 -0.51 -15.21
CA ASN A 111 -1.84 -1.84 -15.78
C ASN A 111 -0.97 -2.06 -17.03
N SER A 112 -0.78 -1.03 -17.85
CA SER A 112 0.03 -1.11 -19.08
C SER A 112 1.50 -1.47 -18.84
N LEU A 113 2.01 -1.23 -17.62
CA LEU A 113 3.39 -1.58 -17.26
C LEU A 113 3.63 -3.12 -17.20
N THR A 114 2.58 -3.89 -16.97
CA THR A 114 2.69 -5.35 -16.78
C THR A 114 1.66 -6.14 -17.56
N GLY A 115 0.56 -5.51 -18.02
CA GLY A 115 -0.57 -6.21 -18.66
C GLY A 115 -1.24 -7.25 -17.76
N PHE A 116 -1.20 -7.05 -16.43
CA PHE A 116 -1.54 -8.08 -15.46
C PHE A 116 -3.04 -8.37 -15.39
N LYS A 117 -3.87 -7.33 -15.56
CA LYS A 117 -5.33 -7.44 -15.51
C LYS A 117 -5.95 -7.23 -16.87
N THR A 118 -6.99 -8.01 -17.15
CA THR A 118 -7.86 -7.77 -18.30
C THR A 118 -8.77 -6.58 -18.04
N ARG A 119 -9.22 -5.95 -19.12
CA ARG A 119 -10.20 -4.86 -19.05
C ARG A 119 -11.46 -5.28 -18.29
N LYS A 120 -11.95 -6.49 -18.53
CA LYS A 120 -13.15 -7.04 -17.89
C LYS A 120 -13.00 -7.17 -16.37
N GLU A 121 -11.83 -7.59 -15.87
CA GLU A 121 -11.56 -7.66 -14.42
C GLU A 121 -11.57 -6.27 -13.80
N ILE A 122 -10.94 -5.29 -14.46
CA ILE A 122 -10.92 -3.90 -14.01
C ILE A 122 -12.35 -3.33 -13.94
N GLU A 123 -13.14 -3.49 -15.00
CA GLU A 123 -14.54 -3.06 -15.04
C GLU A 123 -15.39 -3.73 -13.96
N GLY A 124 -15.13 -5.02 -13.67
CA GLY A 124 -15.76 -5.73 -12.56
C GLY A 124 -15.50 -5.09 -11.20
N TRP A 125 -14.28 -4.61 -10.95
CA TRP A 125 -13.97 -3.89 -9.73
C TRP A 125 -14.64 -2.51 -9.66
N PHE A 126 -14.72 -1.78 -10.77
CA PHE A 126 -15.49 -0.54 -10.83
C PHE A 126 -16.97 -0.76 -10.50
N GLN A 127 -17.57 -1.86 -10.99
CA GLN A 127 -18.95 -2.24 -10.67
C GLN A 127 -19.11 -2.59 -9.19
N ALA A 128 -18.27 -3.48 -8.67
CA ALA A 128 -18.32 -3.92 -7.28
C ALA A 128 -18.15 -2.73 -6.28
N LEU A 129 -17.35 -1.74 -6.65
CA LEU A 129 -17.13 -0.53 -5.86
C LEU A 129 -18.19 0.58 -6.09
N GLY A 130 -19.21 0.33 -6.92
CA GLY A 130 -20.29 1.29 -7.17
C GLY A 130 -19.85 2.59 -7.85
N ILE A 131 -18.81 2.52 -8.70
CA ILE A 131 -18.29 3.67 -9.46
C ILE A 131 -18.18 3.38 -10.97
N ALA A 132 -18.94 2.41 -11.47
CA ALA A 132 -18.92 2.06 -12.90
C ALA A 132 -19.31 3.22 -13.82
N ASP A 133 -20.27 4.06 -13.39
CA ASP A 133 -20.69 5.27 -14.09
C ASP A 133 -19.64 6.37 -14.14
N LYS A 134 -18.57 6.23 -13.33
CA LYS A 134 -17.47 7.19 -13.24
C LYS A 134 -16.23 6.80 -14.03
N MET A 135 -16.20 5.62 -14.67
CA MET A 135 -15.01 5.14 -15.40
C MET A 135 -14.44 6.16 -16.39
N GLN A 136 -15.30 6.87 -17.09
CA GLN A 136 -14.92 7.87 -18.10
C GLN A 136 -14.89 9.31 -17.56
N SER A 137 -15.12 9.50 -16.27
CA SER A 137 -15.09 10.83 -15.66
C SER A 137 -13.68 11.21 -15.27
N PRO A 138 -13.22 12.44 -15.55
CA PRO A 138 -11.95 12.96 -15.02
C PRO A 138 -11.93 12.89 -13.49
N VAL A 139 -10.80 12.44 -12.93
CA VAL A 139 -10.66 12.20 -11.48
C VAL A 139 -10.94 13.46 -10.66
N ARG A 140 -10.58 14.65 -11.15
CA ARG A 140 -10.86 15.94 -10.48
C ARG A 140 -12.36 16.21 -10.22
N LEU A 141 -13.26 15.52 -10.93
CA LEU A 141 -14.72 15.63 -10.75
C LEU A 141 -15.29 14.59 -9.79
N LEU A 142 -14.48 13.69 -9.30
CA LEU A 142 -14.88 12.64 -8.37
C LEU A 142 -14.81 13.13 -6.93
N SER A 143 -15.72 12.64 -6.07
CA SER A 143 -15.56 12.83 -4.62
C SER A 143 -14.30 12.12 -4.12
N PHE A 144 -13.77 12.54 -2.97
CA PHE A 144 -12.55 11.93 -2.42
C PHE A 144 -12.72 10.41 -2.20
N GLY A 145 -13.86 9.96 -1.70
CA GLY A 145 -14.15 8.51 -1.54
C GLY A 145 -14.24 7.75 -2.87
N GLN A 146 -14.70 8.40 -3.96
CA GLN A 146 -14.63 7.81 -5.31
C GLN A 146 -13.19 7.74 -5.81
N GLN A 147 -12.41 8.79 -5.61
CA GLN A 147 -10.97 8.79 -5.93
C GLN A 147 -10.22 7.70 -5.16
N GLN A 148 -10.53 7.50 -3.88
CA GLN A 148 -9.92 6.47 -3.05
C GLN A 148 -10.18 5.06 -3.61
N ARG A 149 -11.41 4.79 -4.08
CA ARG A 149 -11.76 3.52 -4.75
C ARG A 149 -11.01 3.35 -6.07
N VAL A 150 -10.86 4.40 -6.88
CA VAL A 150 -10.04 4.38 -8.11
C VAL A 150 -8.57 4.10 -7.78
N ALA A 151 -8.01 4.75 -6.76
CA ALA A 151 -6.62 4.55 -6.34
C ALA A 151 -6.37 3.12 -5.86
N MET A 152 -7.34 2.50 -5.18
CA MET A 152 -7.26 1.10 -4.80
C MET A 152 -7.25 0.19 -6.03
N ILE A 153 -8.18 0.35 -6.99
CA ILE A 153 -8.17 -0.42 -8.23
C ILE A 153 -6.80 -0.29 -8.90
N ARG A 154 -6.27 0.93 -9.02
CA ARG A 154 -4.94 1.16 -9.58
C ARG A 154 -3.82 0.44 -8.83
N ALA A 155 -3.92 0.30 -7.51
CA ALA A 155 -2.94 -0.46 -6.74
C ALA A 155 -3.01 -1.96 -7.03
N LEU A 156 -4.18 -2.50 -7.35
CA LEU A 156 -4.39 -3.94 -7.57
C LEU A 156 -4.11 -4.43 -9.00
N VAL A 157 -3.95 -3.54 -9.99
CA VAL A 157 -3.76 -3.92 -11.40
C VAL A 157 -2.33 -4.32 -11.78
N GLN A 158 -1.49 -4.62 -10.81
CA GLN A 158 -0.15 -5.16 -11.03
C GLN A 158 0.06 -6.44 -10.22
N PRO A 159 1.02 -7.30 -10.60
CA PRO A 159 1.46 -8.37 -9.69
C PRO A 159 2.14 -7.76 -8.46
N PHE A 160 1.94 -8.40 -7.31
CA PHE A 160 2.62 -8.01 -6.07
C PHE A 160 2.79 -9.20 -5.12
N ASP A 161 3.85 -9.18 -4.33
CA ASP A 161 4.06 -10.07 -3.20
C ASP A 161 3.63 -9.39 -1.89
N PHE A 162 3.63 -8.05 -1.87
CA PHE A 162 3.14 -7.23 -0.77
C PHE A 162 2.32 -6.05 -1.28
N LEU A 163 1.16 -5.84 -0.67
CA LEU A 163 0.35 -4.65 -0.83
C LEU A 163 0.50 -3.78 0.42
N LEU A 164 1.05 -2.59 0.26
CA LEU A 164 1.08 -1.57 1.31
C LEU A 164 -0.10 -0.62 1.12
N ALA A 165 -0.85 -0.33 2.17
CA ALA A 165 -1.98 0.58 2.12
C ALA A 165 -1.91 1.58 3.28
N ASP A 166 -1.65 2.84 2.95
CA ASP A 166 -1.52 3.93 3.92
C ASP A 166 -2.87 4.62 4.12
N GLU A 167 -3.50 4.37 5.27
CA GLU A 167 -4.84 4.87 5.65
C GLU A 167 -5.92 4.65 4.58
N PRO A 168 -6.13 3.41 4.10
CA PRO A 168 -6.91 3.12 2.90
C PRO A 168 -8.40 3.47 2.99
N ILE A 169 -8.96 3.69 4.18
CA ILE A 169 -10.40 3.89 4.40
C ILE A 169 -10.74 5.18 5.16
N SER A 170 -9.80 6.11 5.26
CA SER A 170 -9.97 7.33 6.09
C SER A 170 -11.21 8.17 5.75
N HIS A 171 -11.66 8.14 4.50
CA HIS A 171 -12.79 8.93 3.99
C HIS A 171 -13.93 8.09 3.39
N LEU A 172 -14.02 6.82 3.79
CA LEU A 172 -15.08 5.92 3.33
C LEU A 172 -16.09 5.64 4.44
N ASP A 173 -17.34 5.45 4.03
CA ASP A 173 -18.35 4.84 4.86
C ASP A 173 -18.07 3.34 5.06
N GLU A 174 -18.78 2.74 6.01
CA GLU A 174 -18.56 1.36 6.40
C GLU A 174 -18.84 0.36 5.26
N THR A 175 -19.87 0.61 4.46
CA THR A 175 -20.26 -0.27 3.33
C THR A 175 -19.16 -0.30 2.28
N ASN A 176 -18.70 0.87 1.83
CA ASN A 176 -17.60 0.96 0.85
C ASN A 176 -16.29 0.40 1.40
N SER A 177 -16.02 0.61 2.70
CA SER A 177 -14.85 0.06 3.37
C SER A 177 -14.84 -1.48 3.34
N ARG A 178 -15.98 -2.13 3.62
CA ARG A 178 -16.10 -3.60 3.57
C ARG A 178 -15.91 -4.15 2.15
N VAL A 179 -16.48 -3.51 1.15
CA VAL A 179 -16.29 -3.93 -0.25
C VAL A 179 -14.84 -3.80 -0.67
N MET A 180 -14.17 -2.69 -0.30
CA MET A 180 -12.74 -2.52 -0.54
C MET A 180 -11.91 -3.61 0.14
N ALA A 181 -12.20 -3.91 1.41
CA ALA A 181 -11.54 -4.95 2.17
C ALA A 181 -11.65 -6.32 1.49
N ALA A 182 -12.85 -6.69 1.06
CA ALA A 182 -13.11 -7.95 0.38
C ALA A 182 -12.30 -8.08 -0.92
N ILE A 183 -12.31 -7.05 -1.77
CA ILE A 183 -11.56 -7.05 -3.04
C ILE A 183 -10.05 -7.12 -2.80
N MET A 184 -9.53 -6.37 -1.82
CA MET A 184 -8.11 -6.40 -1.47
C MET A 184 -7.68 -7.78 -0.98
N MET A 185 -8.46 -8.40 -0.11
CA MET A 185 -8.18 -9.74 0.41
C MET A 185 -8.25 -10.80 -0.67
N GLU A 186 -9.29 -10.78 -1.49
CA GLU A 186 -9.44 -11.72 -2.59
C GLU A 186 -8.25 -11.66 -3.55
N GLU A 187 -7.85 -10.45 -3.95
CA GLU A 187 -6.73 -10.28 -4.86
C GLU A 187 -5.39 -10.66 -4.22
N ALA A 188 -5.16 -10.28 -2.96
CA ALA A 188 -3.96 -10.66 -2.24
C ALA A 188 -3.87 -12.18 -2.06
N HIS A 189 -4.98 -12.83 -1.69
CA HIS A 189 -5.04 -14.30 -1.58
C HIS A 189 -4.77 -14.99 -2.92
N ARG A 190 -5.34 -14.48 -4.02
CA ARG A 190 -5.10 -15.01 -5.37
C ARG A 190 -3.63 -14.95 -5.78
N GLN A 191 -2.90 -13.94 -5.31
CA GLN A 191 -1.45 -13.78 -5.57
C GLN A 191 -0.57 -14.42 -4.48
N GLY A 192 -1.16 -14.95 -3.40
CA GLY A 192 -0.44 -15.42 -2.22
C GLY A 192 0.34 -14.29 -1.54
N ALA A 193 -0.14 -13.06 -1.65
CA ALA A 193 0.55 -11.85 -1.23
C ALA A 193 0.27 -11.48 0.23
N GLY A 194 1.21 -10.79 0.89
CA GLY A 194 1.00 -10.15 2.19
C GLY A 194 0.36 -8.78 2.05
N ILE A 195 -0.37 -8.35 3.07
CA ILE A 195 -0.96 -7.01 3.17
C ILE A 195 -0.41 -6.29 4.39
N VAL A 196 -0.03 -5.03 4.24
CA VAL A 196 0.38 -4.16 5.34
C VAL A 196 -0.48 -2.90 5.30
N ILE A 197 -1.32 -2.73 6.30
CA ILE A 197 -2.20 -1.55 6.41
C ILE A 197 -1.72 -0.67 7.54
N THR A 198 -1.54 0.61 7.27
CA THR A 198 -1.34 1.61 8.32
C THR A 198 -2.66 2.28 8.66
N SER A 199 -2.88 2.58 9.93
CA SER A 199 -4.13 3.20 10.38
C SER A 199 -3.94 4.14 11.57
N ILE A 200 -4.83 5.15 11.65
CA ILE A 200 -5.05 5.99 12.84
C ILE A 200 -6.45 5.69 13.37
N GLY A 201 -6.58 4.67 14.22
CA GLY A 201 -7.80 4.38 14.96
C GLY A 201 -9.00 3.83 14.17
N LYS A 202 -9.05 3.97 12.83
CA LYS A 202 -10.11 3.38 12.00
C LYS A 202 -9.54 2.18 11.23
N HIS A 203 -9.93 0.97 11.61
CA HIS A 203 -9.42 -0.26 11.02
C HIS A 203 -10.31 -0.75 9.89
N MET A 204 -9.68 -1.26 8.85
CA MET A 204 -10.36 -2.03 7.81
C MET A 204 -10.76 -3.39 8.38
N ASP A 205 -11.95 -3.86 8.04
CA ASP A 205 -12.46 -5.17 8.50
C ASP A 205 -11.74 -6.31 7.76
N LEU A 206 -10.58 -6.69 8.30
CA LEU A 206 -9.71 -7.75 7.78
C LEU A 206 -9.22 -8.66 8.91
N PRO A 207 -8.99 -9.94 8.61
CA PRO A 207 -8.33 -10.85 9.56
C PRO A 207 -6.83 -10.51 9.62
N TYR A 208 -6.41 -9.78 10.65
CA TYR A 208 -5.00 -9.45 10.86
C TYR A 208 -4.27 -10.60 11.55
N ASP A 209 -3.17 -11.08 10.97
CA ASP A 209 -2.27 -12.05 11.60
C ASP A 209 -1.46 -11.39 12.73
N LYS A 210 -1.13 -10.09 12.57
CA LYS A 210 -0.38 -9.35 13.58
C LYS A 210 -0.73 -7.87 13.55
N THR A 211 -0.88 -7.28 14.73
CA THR A 211 -0.94 -5.82 14.93
C THR A 211 0.37 -5.34 15.51
N LEU A 212 0.92 -4.26 14.96
CA LEU A 212 2.18 -3.63 15.35
C LEU A 212 1.91 -2.16 15.65
N CYS A 213 2.42 -1.65 16.76
CA CYS A 213 2.32 -0.23 17.15
C CYS A 213 3.58 0.54 16.72
N LEU A 214 3.37 1.76 16.17
CA LEU A 214 4.42 2.72 15.84
C LEU A 214 4.54 3.81 16.89
#